data_33733f96c0c110e499b1656af0034041
#
_entry.id   33733f96c0c110e499b1656af0034041
#
_cell.length_a   1.000
_cell.length_b   1.000
_cell.length_c   1.000
_cell.angle_alpha   90.00
_cell.angle_beta   90.00
_cell.angle_gamma   90.00
#
_symmetry.space_group_name_H-M   'P 1'
#
loop_
_entity.id
_entity.type
_entity.pdbx_description
1 polymer ?
#
loop_
_entity_poly.entity_id
_entity_poly.type
_entity_poly.pdbx_seq_one_letter_code
_entity_poly.pdbx_strand_id
1 'polypeptide(L)'
;MKIIAVCGFGVGSSVIAKMNIESILDEENKADDATVETVDLGSVSGTDGDLYVTTNELFDQIPEDIQKKTLVLSNFVDKDAIKKSLDPKLENLDK
;
A
#
# COMPACT_ATOMS: atom_id res chain seq x y z
N MET A 1 8.56 3.62 8.88
CA MET A 1 7.96 2.61 7.99
C MET A 1 7.49 3.26 6.70
N LYS A 2 7.74 2.64 5.60
CA LYS A 2 7.37 3.18 4.29
C LYS A 2 6.37 2.25 3.61
N ILE A 3 5.22 2.79 3.26
CA ILE A 3 4.16 2.05 2.57
C ILE A 3 4.09 2.56 1.14
N ILE A 4 4.10 1.66 0.17
CA ILE A 4 4.09 2.02 -1.24
C ILE A 4 2.84 1.44 -1.92
N ALA A 5 2.04 2.31 -2.51
CA ALA A 5 0.88 1.90 -3.30
C ALA A 5 1.29 1.78 -4.76
N VAL A 6 1.10 0.59 -5.33
CA VAL A 6 1.51 0.29 -6.71
C VAL A 6 0.31 0.41 -7.63
N CYS A 7 0.47 1.17 -8.70
CA CYS A 7 -0.57 1.40 -9.69
C CYS A 7 -0.06 1.03 -11.09
N GLY A 8 -0.90 0.40 -11.90
CA GLY A 8 -0.51 0.02 -13.26
C GLY A 8 -0.60 1.16 -14.25
N PHE A 9 -1.76 1.79 -14.31
CA PHE A 9 -2.01 2.89 -15.25
C PHE A 9 -2.83 3.97 -14.56
N GLY A 10 -2.47 5.21 -14.87
CA GLY A 10 -3.17 6.35 -14.33
C GLY A 10 -2.88 6.54 -12.87
N VAL A 11 -2.87 7.76 -12.45
CA VAL A 11 -2.50 8.09 -11.08
C VAL A 11 -3.70 8.23 -10.15
N GLY A 12 -4.92 8.13 -10.69
CA GLY A 12 -6.13 8.41 -9.92
C GLY A 12 -6.35 7.43 -8.77
N SER A 13 -6.35 6.14 -9.06
CA SER A 13 -6.66 5.14 -8.02
C SER A 13 -5.56 5.02 -6.98
N SER A 14 -4.29 5.13 -7.38
CA SER A 14 -3.21 5.06 -6.41
C SER A 14 -3.18 6.28 -5.49
N VAL A 15 -3.54 7.45 -6.02
CA VAL A 15 -3.64 8.66 -5.19
C VAL A 15 -4.77 8.50 -4.16
N ILE A 16 -5.90 7.95 -4.57
CA ILE A 16 -7.02 7.70 -3.65
C ILE A 16 -6.59 6.68 -2.58
N ALA A 17 -5.89 5.63 -2.97
CA ALA A 17 -5.39 4.64 -2.03
C ALA A 17 -4.43 5.28 -1.03
N LYS A 18 -3.52 6.12 -1.51
CA LYS A 18 -2.59 6.84 -0.64
C LYS A 18 -3.35 7.69 0.38
N MET A 19 -4.33 8.45 -0.07
CA MET A 19 -5.11 9.31 0.82
C MET A 19 -5.86 8.49 1.87
N ASN A 20 -6.44 7.37 1.47
CA ASN A 20 -7.16 6.51 2.39
C ASN A 20 -6.21 5.89 3.43
N ILE A 21 -5.03 5.44 3.00
CA ILE A 21 -4.06 4.86 3.91
C ILE A 21 -3.54 5.92 4.89
N GLU A 22 -3.24 7.12 4.39
CA GLU A 22 -2.79 8.21 5.26
C GLU A 22 -3.86 8.58 6.29
N SER A 23 -5.11 8.57 5.88
CA SER A 23 -6.23 8.86 6.78
C SER A 23 -6.34 7.78 7.87
N ILE A 24 -6.16 6.51 7.51
CA ILE A 24 -6.19 5.41 8.47
C ILE A 24 -5.04 5.54 9.47
N LEU A 25 -3.85 5.85 9.00
CA LEU A 25 -2.68 6.02 9.86
C LEU A 25 -2.89 7.18 10.83
N ASP A 26 -3.49 8.26 10.37
CA ASP A 26 -3.78 9.41 11.19
C ASP A 26 -4.80 9.05 12.30
N GLU A 27 -5.84 8.33 11.94
CA GLU A 27 -6.85 7.87 12.89
C GLU A 27 -6.28 6.96 13.97
N GLU A 28 -5.23 6.20 13.64
CA GLU A 28 -4.61 5.25 14.55
C GLU A 28 -3.36 5.83 15.23
N ASN A 29 -3.10 7.11 15.04
CA ASN A 29 -1.93 7.81 15.59
C ASN A 29 -0.60 7.21 15.12
N LYS A 30 -0.57 6.72 13.88
CA LYS A 30 0.63 6.13 13.29
C LYS A 30 1.22 6.98 12.16
N ALA A 31 0.63 8.15 11.88
CA ALA A 31 1.05 8.98 10.76
C ALA A 31 2.49 9.46 10.88
N ASP A 32 2.98 9.66 12.10
CA ASP A 32 4.35 10.10 12.33
C ASP A 32 5.37 8.99 12.13
N ASP A 33 4.95 7.74 12.24
CA ASP A 33 5.82 6.58 12.15
C ASP A 33 5.83 5.95 10.76
N ALA A 34 4.96 6.40 9.88
CA ALA A 34 4.80 5.80 8.55
C ALA A 34 4.63 6.87 7.49
N THR A 35 5.19 6.61 6.31
CA THR A 35 4.97 7.44 5.13
C THR A 35 4.33 6.61 4.04
N VAL A 36 3.52 7.24 3.19
CA VAL A 36 2.86 6.56 2.08
C VAL A 36 3.28 7.22 0.78
N GLU A 37 3.70 6.41 -0.17
CA GLU A 37 4.09 6.89 -1.49
C GLU A 37 3.37 6.07 -2.56
N THR A 38 3.30 6.62 -3.77
CA THR A 38 2.74 5.91 -4.91
C THR A 38 3.82 5.69 -5.95
N VAL A 39 3.79 4.53 -6.62
CA VAL A 39 4.69 4.25 -7.75
C VAL A 39 3.90 3.53 -8.83
N ASP A 40 4.37 3.61 -10.06
CA ASP A 40 3.80 2.79 -11.13
C ASP A 40 4.47 1.41 -11.10
N LEU A 41 3.83 0.45 -11.78
CA LEU A 41 4.33 -0.92 -11.82
C LEU A 41 5.75 -0.99 -12.42
N GLY A 42 6.05 -0.15 -13.39
CA GLY A 42 7.35 -0.14 -14.04
C GLY A 42 8.47 0.34 -13.13
N SER A 43 8.15 1.10 -12.09
CA SER A 43 9.15 1.67 -11.17
C SER A 43 9.25 0.91 -9.85
N VAL A 44 8.37 -0.05 -9.60
CA VAL A 44 8.27 -0.71 -8.30
C VAL A 44 9.55 -1.41 -7.89
N SER A 45 10.28 -1.99 -8.82
CA SER A 45 11.52 -2.71 -8.53
C SER A 45 12.65 -1.80 -8.06
N GLY A 46 12.55 -0.52 -8.33
CA GLY A 46 13.55 0.47 -7.87
C GLY A 46 13.22 1.07 -6.52
N THR A 47 12.17 0.62 -5.86
CA THR A 47 11.74 1.18 -4.58
C THR A 47 12.15 0.26 -3.44
N ASP A 48 12.17 0.80 -2.24
CA ASP A 48 12.52 0.06 -1.04
C ASP A 48 11.50 0.39 0.05
N GLY A 49 10.34 -0.25 -0.03
CA GLY A 49 9.28 -0.07 0.94
C GLY A 49 9.21 -1.20 1.95
N ASP A 50 8.65 -0.90 3.11
CA ASP A 50 8.42 -1.92 4.14
C ASP A 50 7.15 -2.70 3.86
N LEU A 51 6.17 -2.05 3.26
CA LEU A 51 4.92 -2.67 2.87
C LEU A 51 4.46 -2.11 1.54
N TYR A 52 4.01 -2.98 0.66
CA TYR A 52 3.44 -2.58 -0.62
C TYR A 52 1.97 -2.93 -0.65
N VAL A 53 1.15 -2.11 -1.29
CA VAL A 53 -0.26 -2.40 -1.51
C VAL A 53 -0.57 -2.31 -2.99
N THR A 54 -1.36 -3.23 -3.49
CA THR A 54 -1.72 -3.28 -4.91
C THR A 54 -3.07 -3.94 -5.07
N THR A 55 -3.55 -4.01 -6.31
CA THR A 55 -4.79 -4.74 -6.63
C THR A 55 -4.45 -6.14 -7.13
N ASN A 56 -5.47 -7.02 -7.19
CA ASN A 56 -5.30 -8.37 -7.72
C ASN A 56 -4.72 -8.39 -9.13
N GLU A 57 -5.08 -7.41 -9.93
CA GLU A 57 -4.66 -7.34 -11.33
C GLU A 57 -3.16 -7.15 -11.48
N LEU A 58 -2.54 -6.46 -10.54
CA LEU A 58 -1.13 -6.11 -10.63
C LEU A 58 -0.21 -7.03 -9.83
N PHE A 59 -0.77 -7.76 -8.88
CA PHE A 59 0.04 -8.56 -7.96
C PHE A 59 0.96 -9.55 -8.68
N ASP A 60 0.45 -10.23 -9.70
CA ASP A 60 1.21 -11.22 -10.45
C ASP A 60 2.38 -10.61 -11.24
N GLN A 61 2.32 -9.32 -11.48
CA GLN A 61 3.36 -8.61 -12.23
C GLN A 61 4.44 -8.02 -11.34
N ILE A 62 4.25 -8.09 -10.03
CA ILE A 62 5.21 -7.57 -9.06
C ILE A 62 6.33 -8.60 -8.85
N PRO A 63 7.61 -8.18 -8.74
CA PRO A 63 8.70 -9.10 -8.46
C PRO A 63 8.45 -9.91 -7.19
N GLU A 64 8.85 -11.17 -7.17
CA GLU A 64 8.60 -12.08 -6.05
C GLU A 64 9.09 -11.55 -4.71
N ASP A 65 10.25 -10.90 -4.69
CA ASP A 65 10.81 -10.32 -3.47
C ASP A 65 9.85 -9.32 -2.85
N ILE A 66 9.19 -8.54 -3.71
CA ILE A 66 8.27 -7.50 -3.28
C ILE A 66 6.91 -8.10 -2.98
N GLN A 67 6.51 -9.16 -3.70
CA GLN A 67 5.25 -9.84 -3.42
C GLN A 67 5.15 -10.30 -1.96
N LYS A 68 6.24 -10.69 -1.37
CA LYS A 68 6.28 -11.13 0.03
C LYS A 68 5.91 -10.01 1.00
N LYS A 69 6.08 -8.77 0.58
CA LYS A 69 5.76 -7.59 1.37
C LYS A 69 4.48 -6.90 0.88
N THR A 70 3.76 -7.52 -0.05
CA THR A 70 2.64 -6.89 -0.74
C THR A 70 1.31 -7.33 -0.17
N LEU A 71 0.47 -6.36 0.15
CA LEU A 71 -0.91 -6.59 0.54
C LEU A 71 -1.80 -6.37 -0.68
N VAL A 72 -2.61 -7.35 -1.02
CA VAL A 72 -3.53 -7.26 -2.15
C VAL A 72 -4.85 -6.69 -1.66
N LEU A 73 -5.28 -5.60 -2.27
CA LEU A 73 -6.55 -4.96 -1.95
C LEU A 73 -7.52 -5.15 -3.12
N SER A 74 -8.75 -5.52 -2.80
CA SER A 74 -9.78 -5.69 -3.83
C SER A 74 -10.30 -4.34 -4.31
N ASN A 75 -10.17 -3.30 -3.50
CA ASN A 75 -10.70 -1.99 -3.85
C ASN A 75 -9.89 -0.88 -3.19
N PHE A 76 -9.24 -0.06 -4.01
CA PHE A 76 -8.42 1.05 -3.53
C PHE A 76 -9.25 2.24 -3.03
N VAL A 77 -10.50 2.33 -3.43
CA VAL A 77 -11.33 3.49 -3.07
C VAL A 77 -12.19 3.26 -1.83
N ASP A 78 -12.23 2.04 -1.32
CA ASP A 78 -13.01 1.71 -0.12
C ASP A 78 -12.10 1.72 1.11
N LYS A 79 -12.14 2.81 1.86
CA LYS A 79 -11.31 3.01 3.04
C LYS A 79 -11.50 1.89 4.08
N ASP A 80 -12.73 1.46 4.31
CA ASP A 80 -13.01 0.42 5.29
C ASP A 80 -12.41 -0.92 4.89
N ALA A 81 -12.48 -1.26 3.61
CA ALA A 81 -11.86 -2.49 3.11
C ALA A 81 -10.33 -2.42 3.24
N ILE A 82 -9.75 -1.28 2.95
CA ILE A 82 -8.30 -1.07 3.10
C ILE A 82 -7.91 -1.23 4.58
N LYS A 83 -8.68 -0.62 5.47
CA LYS A 83 -8.37 -0.68 6.89
C LYS A 83 -8.42 -2.10 7.42
N LYS A 84 -9.43 -2.88 7.04
CA LYS A 84 -9.55 -4.27 7.48
C LYS A 84 -8.37 -5.13 7.05
N SER A 85 -7.84 -4.85 5.87
CA SER A 85 -6.69 -5.60 5.35
C SER A 85 -5.37 -5.07 5.88
N LEU A 86 -5.28 -3.77 6.12
CA LEU A 86 -4.05 -3.11 6.51
C LEU A 86 -3.73 -3.27 8.00
N ASP A 87 -4.71 -3.19 8.86
CA ASP A 87 -4.49 -3.23 10.31
C ASP A 87 -3.66 -4.43 10.77
N PRO A 88 -3.95 -5.68 10.37
CA PRO A 88 -3.13 -6.80 10.79
C PRO A 88 -1.68 -6.69 10.33
N LYS A 89 -1.47 -6.13 9.14
CA LYS A 89 -0.12 -5.96 8.60
C LYS A 89 0.65 -4.90 9.37
N LEU A 90 0.00 -3.81 9.75
CA LEU A 90 0.62 -2.76 10.53
C LEU A 90 1.01 -3.27 11.92
N GLU A 91 0.17 -4.07 12.54
CA GLU A 91 0.48 -4.67 13.83
C GLU A 91 1.73 -5.54 13.76
N ASN A 92 1.85 -6.33 12.70
CA ASN A 92 3.01 -7.20 12.52
C ASN A 92 4.29 -6.39 12.30
N LEU A 93 4.19 -5.27 11.58
CA LEU A 93 5.36 -4.43 11.28
C LEU A 93 5.80 -3.61 12.50
N ASP A 94 4.89 -3.29 13.40
CA ASP A 94 5.20 -2.53 14.61
C ASP A 94 5.91 -3.38 15.67
N LYS A 95 5.97 -4.66 15.46
CA LYS A 95 6.70 -5.57 16.32
C LYS A 95 8.14 -5.72 15.82
#